data_1b0dc867708a053bc9b0e257b4fbd2e6
#
_entry.id   1b0dc867708a053bc9b0e257b4fbd2e6
#
_cell.length_a   1.000
_cell.length_b   1.000
_cell.length_c   1.000
_cell.angle_alpha   90.00
_cell.angle_beta   90.00
_cell.angle_gamma   90.00
#
_symmetry.space_group_name_H-M   'P 1'
#
loop_
_entity.id
_entity.type
_entity.pdbx_description
1 polymer ?
#
loop_
_entity_poly.entity_id
_entity_poly.type
_entity_poly.pdbx_seq_one_letter_code
_entity_poly.pdbx_strand_id
1 'polypeptide(L)'
;NVAQAYAYEMYVGGFWCHQNPNNGESVNERLSKVGFPFTTVGENLAIASTVRSGHQSLMQSDSHRNTILDNEFRRVGIGVVSGPIGLIIVQVFS
;
A
#
# COMPACT_ATOMS: atom_id res chain seq x y z
N ASN A 1 1.42 1.42 -11.64
CA ASN A 1 1.45 2.42 -10.58
C ASN A 1 2.32 1.91 -9.41
N VAL A 2 2.69 2.81 -8.54
CA VAL A 2 3.59 2.50 -7.42
C VAL A 2 3.01 1.45 -6.49
N ALA A 3 1.72 1.53 -6.20
CA ALA A 3 1.06 0.57 -5.32
C ALA A 3 1.07 -0.84 -5.92
N GLN A 4 0.77 -0.97 -7.21
CA GLN A 4 0.80 -2.26 -7.89
C GLN A 4 2.21 -2.84 -7.94
N ALA A 5 3.20 -2.01 -8.24
CA ALA A 5 4.59 -2.45 -8.27
C ALA A 5 5.04 -2.96 -6.90
N TYR A 6 4.66 -2.28 -5.83
CA TYR A 6 5.05 -2.71 -4.49
C TYR A 6 4.33 -3.98 -4.04
N ALA A 7 3.06 -4.13 -4.40
CA ALA A 7 2.34 -5.39 -4.14
C ALA A 7 3.07 -6.56 -4.79
N TYR A 8 3.55 -6.38 -6.01
CA TYR A 8 4.30 -7.40 -6.72
C TYR A 8 5.67 -7.65 -6.09
N GLU A 9 6.38 -6.60 -5.64
CA GLU A 9 7.65 -6.74 -4.93
C GLU A 9 7.50 -7.58 -3.66
N MET A 10 6.45 -7.35 -2.90
CA MET A 10 6.16 -8.13 -1.70
C MET A 10 5.86 -9.59 -2.03
N TYR A 11 5.08 -9.82 -3.08
CA TYR A 11 4.76 -11.17 -3.53
C TYR A 11 6.03 -11.94 -3.97
N VAL A 12 6.84 -11.34 -4.83
CA VAL A 12 8.06 -11.97 -5.36
C VAL A 12 9.11 -12.15 -4.27
N GLY A 13 9.28 -11.13 -3.41
CA GLY A 13 10.28 -11.13 -2.35
C GLY A 13 9.91 -11.96 -1.13
N GLY A 14 8.66 -12.36 -1.01
CA GLY A 14 8.18 -13.14 0.14
C GLY A 14 8.17 -12.36 1.45
N PHE A 15 7.91 -11.06 1.41
CA PHE A 15 7.81 -10.22 2.61
C PHE A 15 6.51 -9.42 2.61
N TRP A 16 6.14 -8.89 3.77
CA TRP A 16 4.95 -8.06 3.92
C TRP A 16 5.20 -6.99 4.98
N CYS A 17 5.67 -5.82 4.54
CA CYS A 17 5.97 -4.67 5.39
C CYS A 17 6.05 -3.40 4.54
N HIS A 18 5.95 -2.24 5.20
CA HIS A 18 5.99 -0.94 4.52
C HIS A 18 7.35 -0.66 3.87
N GLN A 19 8.43 -1.06 4.54
CA GLN A 19 9.77 -0.85 4.02
C GLN A 19 10.28 -2.16 3.40
N ASN A 20 10.75 -2.10 2.16
CA ASN A 20 11.31 -3.27 1.49
C ASN A 20 12.61 -3.69 2.19
N PRO A 21 12.68 -4.89 2.79
CA PRO A 21 13.87 -5.29 3.55
C PRO A 21 15.11 -5.54 2.68
N ASN A 22 14.94 -5.70 1.37
CA ASN A 22 16.05 -5.98 0.46
C ASN A 22 16.79 -4.72 0.01
N ASN A 23 16.08 -3.58 -0.11
CA ASN A 23 16.68 -2.33 -0.58
C ASN A 23 16.44 -1.14 0.36
N GLY A 24 15.66 -1.33 1.43
CA GLY A 24 15.38 -0.30 2.41
C GLY A 24 14.40 0.78 1.97
N GLU A 25 13.79 0.65 0.80
CA GLU A 25 12.90 1.68 0.27
C GLU A 25 11.56 1.72 0.99
N SER A 26 11.15 2.94 1.38
CA SER A 26 9.82 3.26 1.92
C SER A 26 8.92 3.77 0.78
N VAL A 27 7.63 4.03 1.10
CA VAL A 27 6.69 4.58 0.12
C VAL A 27 7.14 5.95 -0.39
N ASN A 28 7.73 6.79 0.45
CA ASN A 28 8.27 8.08 0.06
C ASN A 28 9.32 7.91 -1.03
N GLU A 29 10.25 6.99 -0.81
CA GLU A 29 11.32 6.72 -1.76
C GLU A 29 10.82 6.11 -3.05
N ARG A 30 9.81 5.23 -2.97
CA ARG A 30 9.20 4.64 -4.17
C ARG A 30 8.53 5.70 -5.05
N LEU A 31 7.81 6.66 -4.43
CA LEU A 31 7.19 7.76 -5.17
C LEU A 31 8.23 8.70 -5.76
N SER A 32 9.26 9.06 -4.99
CA SER A 32 10.34 9.93 -5.45
C SER A 32 11.09 9.33 -6.63
N LYS A 33 11.32 8.02 -6.59
CA LYS A 33 12.07 7.30 -7.63
C LYS A 33 11.39 7.35 -8.99
N VAL A 34 10.06 7.39 -9.03
CA VAL A 34 9.31 7.51 -10.29
C VAL A 34 8.95 8.97 -10.61
N GLY A 35 9.44 9.93 -9.82
CA GLY A 35 9.20 11.36 -10.07
C GLY A 35 7.79 11.81 -9.74
N PHE A 36 7.05 11.07 -8.92
CA PHE A 36 5.69 11.45 -8.55
C PHE A 36 5.73 12.54 -7.46
N PRO A 37 5.15 13.72 -7.70
CA PRO A 37 5.19 14.81 -6.72
C PRO A 37 4.24 14.54 -5.56
N PHE A 38 4.71 14.83 -4.33
CA PHE A 38 3.87 14.72 -3.14
C PHE A 38 4.38 15.67 -2.06
N THR A 39 3.47 16.13 -1.21
CA THR A 39 3.81 16.90 0.01
C THR A 39 3.62 16.03 1.25
N THR A 40 2.65 15.13 1.19
CA THR A 40 2.40 14.16 2.26
C THR A 40 2.07 12.82 1.59
N VAL A 41 2.36 11.74 2.28
CA VAL A 41 2.17 10.40 1.73
C VAL A 41 1.78 9.43 2.86
N GLY A 42 0.93 8.48 2.53
CA GLY A 42 0.57 7.40 3.44
C GLY A 42 0.43 6.09 2.67
N GLU A 43 0.47 4.99 3.40
CA GLU A 43 0.35 3.67 2.80
C GLU A 43 -0.40 2.74 3.74
N ASN A 44 -1.34 1.99 3.19
CA ASN A 44 -1.98 0.88 3.88
C ASN A 44 -1.67 -0.43 3.16
N LEU A 45 -1.47 -1.48 3.94
CA LEU A 45 -1.25 -2.83 3.45
C LEU A 45 -2.31 -3.75 4.03
N ALA A 46 -2.86 -4.64 3.21
CA ALA A 46 -3.80 -5.67 3.66
C ALA A 46 -3.59 -6.96 2.89
N ILE A 47 -3.89 -8.08 3.53
CA ILE A 47 -4.01 -9.38 2.89
C ILE A 47 -5.41 -9.89 3.21
N ALA A 48 -6.18 -10.23 2.18
CA ALA A 48 -7.56 -10.64 2.34
C ALA A 48 -8.00 -11.53 1.19
N SER A 49 -9.14 -12.21 1.37
CA SER A 49 -9.69 -13.06 0.31
C SER A 49 -10.32 -12.26 -0.83
N THR A 50 -10.82 -11.05 -0.54
CA THR A 50 -11.40 -10.14 -1.52
C THR A 50 -10.94 -8.71 -1.25
N VAL A 51 -11.03 -7.85 -2.26
CA VAL A 51 -10.74 -6.41 -2.09
C VAL A 51 -11.72 -5.80 -1.08
N ARG A 52 -13.00 -6.18 -1.14
CA ARG A 52 -14.00 -5.67 -0.20
C ARG A 52 -13.65 -6.01 1.24
N SER A 53 -13.33 -7.27 1.53
CA SER A 53 -13.00 -7.68 2.90
C SER A 53 -11.70 -7.02 3.37
N GLY A 54 -10.74 -6.83 2.48
CA GLY A 54 -9.52 -6.09 2.78
C GLY A 54 -9.80 -4.65 3.17
N HIS A 55 -10.63 -3.96 2.41
CA HIS A 55 -11.02 -2.59 2.72
C HIS A 55 -11.78 -2.51 4.05
N GLN A 56 -12.70 -3.44 4.30
CA GLN A 56 -13.43 -3.50 5.56
C GLN A 56 -12.49 -3.66 6.76
N SER A 57 -11.50 -4.54 6.64
CA SER A 57 -10.49 -4.73 7.69
C SER A 57 -9.69 -3.46 7.95
N LEU A 58 -9.29 -2.75 6.90
CA LEU A 58 -8.57 -1.48 7.03
C LEU A 58 -9.44 -0.44 7.72
N MET A 59 -10.72 -0.36 7.38
CA MET A 59 -11.66 0.59 8.00
C MET A 59 -11.96 0.27 9.47
N GLN A 60 -11.75 -0.97 9.91
CA GLN A 60 -11.92 -1.39 11.30
C GLN A 60 -10.67 -1.16 12.15
N SER A 61 -9.55 -0.83 11.54
CA SER A 61 -8.29 -0.53 12.22
C SER A 61 -8.12 0.98 12.30
N ASP A 62 -7.98 1.52 13.50
CA ASP A 62 -7.92 2.97 13.71
C ASP A 62 -6.83 3.65 12.89
N SER A 63 -5.62 3.10 12.90
CA SER A 63 -4.50 3.70 12.16
C SER A 63 -4.73 3.68 10.66
N HIS A 64 -5.22 2.56 10.12
CA HIS A 64 -5.48 2.43 8.68
C HIS A 64 -6.67 3.29 8.26
N ARG A 65 -7.73 3.30 9.07
CA ARG A 65 -8.91 4.13 8.80
C ARG A 65 -8.54 5.60 8.80
N ASN A 66 -7.72 6.04 9.74
CA ASN A 66 -7.29 7.43 9.82
C ASN A 66 -6.53 7.85 8.55
N THR A 67 -5.71 6.96 8.00
CA THR A 67 -5.03 7.21 6.72
C THR A 67 -6.04 7.36 5.58
N ILE A 68 -7.02 6.48 5.50
CA ILE A 68 -8.05 6.53 4.44
C ILE A 68 -8.87 7.82 4.53
N LEU A 69 -9.20 8.25 5.74
CA LEU A 69 -10.07 9.42 5.96
C LEU A 69 -9.31 10.73 6.08
N ASP A 70 -7.99 10.72 5.99
CA ASP A 70 -7.16 11.92 6.10
C ASP A 70 -7.43 12.87 4.93
N ASN A 71 -7.95 14.06 5.24
CA ASN A 71 -8.35 15.03 4.21
C ASN A 71 -7.17 15.80 3.59
N GLU A 72 -5.95 15.55 4.04
CA GLU A 72 -4.76 16.09 3.39
C GLU A 72 -4.42 15.32 2.11
N PHE A 73 -4.87 14.06 2.02
CA PHE A 73 -4.67 13.27 0.81
C PHE A 73 -5.71 13.62 -0.26
N ARG A 74 -5.26 13.71 -1.49
CA ARG A 74 -6.08 14.03 -2.66
C ARG A 74 -6.15 12.89 -3.66
N ARG A 75 -5.24 11.91 -3.54
CA ARG A 75 -5.07 10.83 -4.51
C ARG A 75 -4.86 9.52 -3.79
N VAL A 76 -5.31 8.45 -4.43
CA VAL A 76 -5.02 7.10 -3.97
C VAL A 76 -4.64 6.23 -5.17
N GLY A 77 -3.56 5.49 -5.04
CA GLY A 77 -3.20 4.42 -5.97
C GLY A 77 -3.42 3.09 -5.28
N ILE A 78 -4.03 2.14 -5.96
CA ILE A 78 -4.32 0.83 -5.40
C ILE A 78 -3.67 -0.24 -6.25
N GLY A 79 -2.96 -1.16 -5.58
CA GLY A 79 -2.36 -2.33 -6.20
C GLY A 79 -2.89 -3.59 -5.56
N VAL A 80 -3.11 -4.63 -6.38
CA VAL A 80 -3.59 -5.92 -5.91
C VAL A 80 -2.83 -7.02 -6.64
N VAL A 81 -2.28 -7.96 -5.87
CA VAL A 81 -1.62 -9.14 -6.40
C VAL A 81 -2.18 -10.37 -5.70
N SER A 82 -2.59 -11.37 -6.46
CA SER A 82 -3.07 -12.64 -5.91
C SER A 82 -1.88 -13.50 -5.49
N GLY A 83 -1.77 -13.77 -4.21
CA GLY A 83 -0.73 -14.61 -3.65
C GLY A 83 -1.30 -15.91 -3.05
N PRO A 84 -0.42 -16.77 -2.51
CA PRO A 84 -0.84 -18.08 -1.98
C PRO A 84 -1.72 -18.00 -0.74
N ILE A 85 -1.66 -16.90 0.01
CA ILE A 85 -2.44 -16.73 1.24
C ILE A 85 -3.57 -15.69 1.09
N GLY A 86 -3.80 -15.19 -0.12
CA GLY A 86 -4.86 -14.22 -0.40
C GLY A 86 -4.38 -13.10 -1.31
N LEU A 87 -5.22 -12.10 -1.47
CA LEU A 87 -4.88 -10.91 -2.23
C LEU A 87 -3.98 -10.00 -1.40
N ILE A 88 -2.85 -9.62 -1.97
CA ILE A 88 -1.95 -8.61 -1.38
C ILE A 88 -2.42 -7.26 -1.90
N ILE A 89 -2.86 -6.39 -0.99
CA ILE A 89 -3.48 -5.11 -1.34
C ILE A 89 -2.61 -3.99 -0.79
N VAL A 90 -2.27 -3.04 -1.66
CA VAL A 90 -1.51 -1.85 -1.30
C VAL A 90 -2.34 -0.62 -1.67
N GLN A 91 -2.49 0.30 -0.74
CA GLN A 91 -3.09 1.62 -0.97
C GLN A 91 -2.01 2.66 -0.70
N VAL A 92 -1.75 3.51 -1.68
CA VAL A 92 -0.79 4.63 -1.55
C VAL A 92 -1.56 5.93 -1.69
N PHE A 93 -1.46 6.76 -0.67
CA PHE A 93 -2.17 8.05 -0.59
C PHE A 93 -1.18 9.20 -0.74
N SER A 94 -1.59 10.22 -1.44
CA SER A 94 -0.79 11.45 -1.57
C SER A 94 -1.63 12.71 -1.74
#